data_5ebe2011744f6e0f108c939dfcbeab3a
#
_entry.id   5ebe2011744f6e0f108c939dfcbeab3a
#
_cell.length_a   1.000
_cell.length_b   1.000
_cell.length_c   1.000
_cell.angle_alpha   90.00
_cell.angle_beta   90.00
_cell.angle_gamma   90.00
#
_symmetry.space_group_name_H-M   'P 1'
#
loop_
_entity.id
_entity.type
_entity.pdbx_description
1 polymer ?
#
loop_
_entity_poly.entity_id
_entity_poly.type
_entity_poly.pdbx_seq_one_letter_code
_entity_poly.pdbx_strand_id
1 'polypeptide(L)'
;MTTRPDDTPRPDSTTRPDSTAPPTAHGPAAHTPEGHAPEGHAPEAHAPEAHAPELAPAARPPAAAPAGLAELERRAASRQGRPAYGHDALIACDRLVRVFTTDGVEVQALQGLDLLVAEGELMALVGASGSGKSTLMNILAGLDVPTAGAATVAGRDLLTMDGRARLGYRRDVVGFVWQQTARNLLPYLTALQNVMLPMQLRGGRRRAARAKAAGELLSMLALDHCRGRRPHQLSGGEQQRTAIAVALANTPSVLLADEPTGELDSHTAEQVFTAFRTANEELGTTIVIVTHDQAVASEVRRTVAIRDGRTSSEVLRRTERDAATGRESLVAREYAMLDRAGRLQLPAEYTHSLGMEHRVLLELESDHIGVWPDRTADAAARARGTEGDEDAERSGTADGKR
;
A
#
# COMPACT_ATOMS: atom_id res chain seq x y z
N MET A 1 47.06 -59.73 6.37
CA MET A 1 47.91 -58.93 7.24
C MET A 1 46.98 -57.78 7.69
N THR A 2 46.28 -58.01 8.82
CA THR A 2 46.59 -57.56 10.20
C THR A 2 46.85 -56.07 10.20
N THR A 3 46.15 -55.21 10.84
CA THR A 3 45.59 -55.25 12.24
C THR A 3 44.63 -54.06 12.45
N ARG A 4 43.53 -54.30 13.15
CA ARG A 4 42.90 -53.40 14.15
C ARG A 4 43.70 -53.53 15.45
N PRO A 5 43.50 -52.73 16.49
CA PRO A 5 42.41 -51.95 17.04
C PRO A 5 42.94 -50.57 17.59
N ASP A 6 42.27 -49.71 18.29
CA ASP A 6 41.70 -49.70 19.61
C ASP A 6 41.18 -48.28 19.95
N ASP A 7 40.12 -48.22 20.53
CA ASP A 7 39.68 -47.89 21.91
C ASP A 7 39.26 -46.45 22.23
N THR A 8 38.05 -46.43 22.69
CA THR A 8 37.28 -45.41 23.43
C THR A 8 38.04 -44.82 24.66
N PRO A 9 37.56 -43.68 25.27
CA PRO A 9 36.38 -43.80 26.12
C PRO A 9 35.42 -42.58 26.15
N ARG A 10 34.17 -42.86 26.51
CA ARG A 10 33.21 -41.94 27.10
C ARG A 10 33.62 -41.58 28.52
N PRO A 11 33.15 -40.45 29.06
CA PRO A 11 32.68 -40.48 30.44
C PRO A 11 31.20 -40.07 30.57
N ASP A 12 30.67 -40.72 31.56
CA ASP A 12 29.33 -40.69 32.14
C ASP A 12 29.00 -39.44 32.94
N SER A 13 27.70 -39.29 33.07
CA SER A 13 26.91 -39.04 34.28
C SER A 13 26.67 -37.62 34.77
N THR A 14 25.35 -37.39 34.86
CA THR A 14 24.59 -36.86 35.99
C THR A 14 24.80 -35.40 36.40
N THR A 15 23.75 -34.60 36.21
CA THR A 15 22.95 -34.09 37.33
C THR A 15 21.74 -33.31 36.82
N ARG A 16 20.53 -33.75 37.16
CA ARG A 16 19.34 -32.90 37.30
C ARG A 16 19.40 -32.21 38.67
N PRO A 17 18.86 -31.03 38.83
CA PRO A 17 17.83 -30.78 39.84
C PRO A 17 16.58 -30.14 39.28
N ASP A 18 15.48 -30.71 39.55
CA ASP A 18 14.34 -30.35 40.40
C ASP A 18 13.68 -28.99 40.23
N SER A 19 12.44 -29.12 39.80
CA SER A 19 11.20 -28.54 40.34
C SER A 19 11.26 -27.16 40.99
N THR A 20 10.62 -26.17 40.38
CA THR A 20 9.81 -25.19 41.14
C THR A 20 8.59 -24.73 40.33
N ALA A 21 7.44 -24.88 40.95
CA ALA A 21 6.11 -24.51 40.46
C ALA A 21 5.90 -22.98 40.40
N PRO A 22 4.87 -22.51 39.66
CA PRO A 22 4.59 -21.08 39.50
C PRO A 22 3.86 -20.50 40.72
N PRO A 23 4.02 -19.22 41.04
CA PRO A 23 3.30 -18.57 42.13
C PRO A 23 1.87 -18.23 41.72
N THR A 24 0.97 -18.48 42.65
CA THR A 24 -0.45 -18.19 42.68
C THR A 24 -0.74 -16.70 42.66
N ALA A 25 -1.76 -16.33 41.89
CA ALA A 25 -2.36 -15.00 41.83
C ALA A 25 -3.10 -14.68 43.16
N HIS A 26 -2.80 -13.54 43.76
CA HIS A 26 -3.65 -12.89 44.75
C HIS A 26 -4.40 -11.72 44.09
N GLY A 27 -5.73 -11.82 44.04
CA GLY A 27 -6.62 -10.71 43.71
C GLY A 27 -6.89 -9.84 44.96
N PRO A 28 -7.08 -8.53 44.81
CA PRO A 28 -7.53 -7.69 45.88
C PRO A 28 -9.05 -7.69 46.00
N ALA A 29 -9.50 -7.69 47.27
CA ALA A 29 -10.89 -7.73 47.73
C ALA A 29 -11.64 -6.43 47.38
N ALA A 30 -12.93 -6.61 47.13
CA ALA A 30 -13.93 -5.55 47.01
C ALA A 30 -14.21 -4.89 48.37
N HIS A 31 -14.13 -3.58 48.43
CA HIS A 31 -14.70 -2.77 49.51
C HIS A 31 -15.98 -2.10 49.00
N THR A 32 -17.09 -2.49 49.60
CA THR A 32 -18.36 -1.76 49.60
C THR A 32 -18.34 -0.71 50.70
N PRO A 33 -18.76 0.54 50.46
CA PRO A 33 -19.18 1.42 51.55
C PRO A 33 -20.73 1.47 51.67
N GLU A 34 -21.15 1.32 52.90
CA GLU A 34 -22.53 1.45 53.37
C GLU A 34 -23.06 2.88 53.25
N GLY A 35 -24.37 2.95 53.05
CA GLY A 35 -25.09 4.19 52.85
C GLY A 35 -25.34 4.98 54.16
N HIS A 36 -25.41 6.29 54.01
CA HIS A 36 -26.06 7.18 54.98
C HIS A 36 -27.06 8.05 54.21
N ALA A 37 -28.31 7.92 54.61
CA ALA A 37 -29.40 8.83 54.24
C ALA A 37 -29.40 10.02 55.19
N PRO A 38 -29.67 11.22 54.74
CA PRO A 38 -30.19 12.28 55.63
C PRO A 38 -31.66 12.55 55.38
N GLU A 39 -32.31 12.78 56.51
CA GLU A 39 -33.73 13.08 56.74
C GLU A 39 -34.19 14.37 56.07
N GLY A 40 -35.47 14.39 55.78
CA GLY A 40 -36.15 15.46 55.11
C GLY A 40 -36.49 16.68 56.00
N HIS A 41 -36.54 17.81 55.34
CA HIS A 41 -37.30 18.96 55.81
C HIS A 41 -38.18 19.47 54.69
N ALA A 42 -39.51 19.53 55.00
CA ALA A 42 -40.47 20.18 54.13
C ALA A 42 -40.49 21.68 54.44
N PRO A 43 -40.65 22.54 53.46
CA PRO A 43 -41.13 23.89 53.69
C PRO A 43 -42.57 24.10 53.18
N GLU A 44 -43.23 24.99 53.92
CA GLU A 44 -44.61 25.40 53.88
C GLU A 44 -45.08 25.99 52.53
N ALA A 45 -46.40 25.81 52.34
CA ALA A 45 -47.12 26.36 51.20
C ALA A 45 -47.39 27.86 51.35
N HIS A 46 -47.12 28.65 50.37
CA HIS A 46 -47.69 29.97 50.13
C HIS A 46 -48.57 29.96 48.89
N ALA A 47 -49.78 30.45 49.02
CA ALA A 47 -50.79 30.55 47.96
C ALA A 47 -50.45 31.60 46.90
N PRO A 48 -51.00 31.48 45.67
CA PRO A 48 -50.59 32.31 44.56
C PRO A 48 -51.39 33.60 44.45
N GLU A 49 -50.62 34.67 44.14
CA GLU A 49 -51.24 35.91 43.60
C GLU A 49 -51.45 35.77 42.07
N ALA A 50 -52.66 36.16 41.66
CA ALA A 50 -53.07 36.15 40.25
C ALA A 50 -52.40 37.26 39.46
N HIS A 51 -51.59 36.90 38.47
CA HIS A 51 -51.10 37.81 37.42
C HIS A 51 -51.80 37.54 36.07
N ALA A 52 -52.19 38.63 35.42
CA ALA A 52 -52.85 38.71 34.11
C ALA A 52 -52.05 38.01 32.99
N PRO A 53 -52.70 37.52 31.93
CA PRO A 53 -51.99 36.79 30.84
C PRO A 53 -51.14 37.75 30.04
N GLU A 54 -49.80 37.51 30.11
CA GLU A 54 -48.81 38.14 29.24
C GLU A 54 -48.89 37.48 27.87
N LEU A 55 -49.10 38.29 26.83
CA LEU A 55 -49.14 37.86 25.44
C LEU A 55 -47.81 37.17 25.07
N ALA A 56 -47.87 35.91 24.73
CA ALA A 56 -46.75 35.14 24.25
C ALA A 56 -46.09 35.86 23.01
N PRO A 57 -44.78 36.02 23.01
CA PRO A 57 -44.08 36.57 21.83
C PRO A 57 -44.27 35.62 20.65
N ALA A 58 -44.68 36.17 19.50
CA ALA A 58 -44.81 35.46 18.24
C ALA A 58 -43.55 34.68 17.96
N ALA A 59 -43.70 33.37 17.68
CA ALA A 59 -42.59 32.49 17.31
C ALA A 59 -41.79 33.10 16.18
N ARG A 60 -40.53 33.41 16.43
CA ARG A 60 -39.59 33.82 15.38
C ARG A 60 -39.51 32.69 14.34
N PRO A 61 -39.63 32.98 13.04
CA PRO A 61 -39.36 31.96 12.01
C PRO A 61 -37.96 31.42 12.20
N PRO A 62 -37.75 30.10 11.99
CA PRO A 62 -36.42 29.52 12.11
C PRO A 62 -35.42 30.31 11.28
N ALA A 63 -34.31 30.70 11.89
CA ALA A 63 -33.25 31.42 11.20
C ALA A 63 -32.81 30.61 9.97
N ALA A 64 -32.83 31.23 8.78
CA ALA A 64 -32.37 30.60 7.57
C ALA A 64 -30.92 30.06 7.81
N ALA A 65 -30.72 28.77 7.53
CA ALA A 65 -29.40 28.16 7.65
C ALA A 65 -28.39 28.98 6.81
N PRO A 66 -27.17 29.19 7.31
CA PRO A 66 -26.17 29.96 6.57
C PRO A 66 -25.99 29.34 5.19
N ALA A 67 -25.88 30.18 4.15
CA ALA A 67 -25.83 29.78 2.73
C ALA A 67 -24.82 28.64 2.45
N GLY A 68 -23.74 28.55 3.25
CA GLY A 68 -22.75 27.46 3.20
C GLY A 68 -23.29 26.08 3.61
N LEU A 69 -24.22 26.00 4.57
CA LEU A 69 -24.78 24.71 5.00
C LEU A 69 -25.74 24.15 3.93
N ALA A 70 -26.59 24.99 3.35
CA ALA A 70 -27.48 24.58 2.26
C ALA A 70 -26.73 24.15 0.99
N GLU A 71 -25.56 24.73 0.73
CA GLU A 71 -24.68 24.29 -0.36
C GLU A 71 -24.02 22.94 -0.05
N LEU A 72 -23.59 22.71 1.20
CA LEU A 72 -23.05 21.43 1.64
C LEU A 72 -24.10 20.32 1.59
N GLU A 73 -25.33 20.60 1.99
CA GLU A 73 -26.46 19.68 1.90
C GLU A 73 -26.81 19.32 0.46
N ARG A 74 -26.85 20.31 -0.45
CA ARG A 74 -27.03 20.06 -1.90
C ARG A 74 -25.90 19.22 -2.50
N ARG A 75 -24.65 19.48 -2.12
CA ARG A 75 -23.49 18.69 -2.55
C ARG A 75 -23.52 17.27 -1.98
N ALA A 76 -23.97 17.08 -0.74
CA ALA A 76 -24.16 15.76 -0.16
C ALA A 76 -25.28 14.98 -0.86
N ALA A 77 -26.43 15.62 -1.13
CA ALA A 77 -27.54 15.02 -1.86
C ALA A 77 -27.16 14.67 -3.32
N SER A 78 -26.39 15.52 -4.00
CA SER A 78 -25.91 15.23 -5.37
C SER A 78 -24.89 14.08 -5.44
N ARG A 79 -24.20 13.78 -4.34
CA ARG A 79 -23.28 12.63 -4.24
C ARG A 79 -24.01 11.30 -4.02
N GLN A 80 -25.21 11.31 -3.45
CA GLN A 80 -26.00 10.10 -3.20
C GLN A 80 -26.43 9.34 -4.47
N GLY A 81 -26.43 10.00 -5.63
CA GLY A 81 -26.76 9.37 -6.93
C GLY A 81 -25.55 9.02 -7.79
N ARG A 82 -24.32 9.29 -7.34
CA ARG A 82 -23.11 8.88 -8.07
C ARG A 82 -22.67 7.48 -7.64
N PRO A 83 -22.29 6.59 -8.61
CA PRO A 83 -21.72 5.31 -8.26
C PRO A 83 -20.55 5.49 -7.30
N ALA A 84 -20.42 4.58 -6.33
CA ALA A 84 -19.31 4.60 -5.37
C ALA A 84 -17.97 4.60 -6.13
N TYR A 85 -16.99 5.32 -5.58
CA TYR A 85 -15.66 5.36 -6.19
C TYR A 85 -15.11 3.96 -6.38
N GLY A 86 -14.68 3.64 -7.62
CA GLY A 86 -14.09 2.34 -7.93
C GLY A 86 -15.09 1.17 -7.97
N HIS A 87 -16.40 1.43 -8.15
CA HIS A 87 -17.41 0.35 -8.19
C HIS A 87 -17.15 -0.70 -9.29
N ASP A 88 -16.47 -0.33 -10.39
CA ASP A 88 -16.09 -1.22 -11.49
C ASP A 88 -14.63 -1.71 -11.39
N ALA A 89 -13.90 -1.34 -10.34
CA ALA A 89 -12.53 -1.74 -10.14
C ALA A 89 -12.43 -3.00 -9.28
N LEU A 90 -11.52 -3.90 -9.62
CA LEU A 90 -11.21 -5.06 -8.78
C LEU A 90 -10.47 -4.65 -7.50
N ILE A 91 -9.57 -3.67 -7.60
CA ILE A 91 -8.90 -3.03 -6.46
C ILE A 91 -9.27 -1.55 -6.47
N ALA A 92 -9.82 -1.06 -5.36
CA ALA A 92 -10.10 0.36 -5.16
C ALA A 92 -9.58 0.82 -3.81
N CYS A 93 -8.64 1.77 -3.83
CA CYS A 93 -8.15 2.49 -2.66
C CYS A 93 -8.65 3.93 -2.75
N ASP A 94 -9.40 4.39 -1.76
CA ASP A 94 -9.94 5.74 -1.66
C ASP A 94 -9.34 6.45 -0.46
N ARG A 95 -8.46 7.41 -0.71
CA ARG A 95 -7.76 8.22 0.31
C ARG A 95 -7.15 7.38 1.42
N LEU A 96 -6.46 6.32 1.03
CA LEU A 96 -5.91 5.33 1.95
C LEU A 96 -4.80 5.95 2.80
N VAL A 97 -4.92 5.83 4.12
CA VAL A 97 -3.94 6.36 5.09
C VAL A 97 -3.40 5.22 5.95
N ARG A 98 -2.10 5.23 6.15
CA ARG A 98 -1.44 4.34 7.12
C ARG A 98 -0.42 5.10 7.93
N VAL A 99 -0.62 5.13 9.23
CA VAL A 99 0.29 5.71 10.21
C VAL A 99 0.85 4.59 11.08
N PHE A 100 2.15 4.55 11.23
CA PHE A 100 2.85 3.70 12.20
C PHE A 100 3.31 4.55 13.37
N THR A 101 3.11 4.06 14.59
CA THR A 101 3.60 4.70 15.80
C THR A 101 4.66 3.80 16.41
N THR A 102 5.89 4.29 16.53
CA THR A 102 7.01 3.55 17.15
C THR A 102 7.72 4.50 18.09
N ASP A 103 7.84 4.13 19.35
CA ASP A 103 8.53 4.92 20.40
C ASP A 103 8.07 6.39 20.50
N GLY A 104 6.76 6.63 20.27
CA GLY A 104 6.19 7.99 20.29
C GLY A 104 6.41 8.81 19.01
N VAL A 105 7.07 8.27 18.01
CA VAL A 105 7.22 8.90 16.69
C VAL A 105 6.16 8.34 15.74
N GLU A 106 5.43 9.24 15.10
CA GLU A 106 4.46 8.88 14.07
C GLU A 106 5.06 8.99 12.67
N VAL A 107 5.01 7.88 11.93
CA VAL A 107 5.44 7.83 10.52
C VAL A 107 4.23 7.57 9.65
N GLN A 108 3.88 8.52 8.83
CA GLN A 108 2.77 8.41 7.89
C GLN A 108 3.26 7.79 6.58
N ALA A 109 3.09 6.48 6.44
CA ALA A 109 3.54 5.72 5.28
C ALA A 109 2.63 5.88 4.06
N LEU A 110 1.31 6.05 4.27
CA LEU A 110 0.34 6.39 3.21
C LEU A 110 -0.44 7.63 3.62
N GLN A 111 -0.59 8.58 2.70
CA GLN A 111 -1.06 9.94 2.96
C GLN A 111 -2.32 10.31 2.15
N GLY A 112 -3.28 9.41 2.09
CA GLY A 112 -4.48 9.59 1.28
C GLY A 112 -4.28 9.11 -0.15
N LEU A 113 -3.73 7.89 -0.29
CA LEU A 113 -3.43 7.27 -1.59
C LEU A 113 -4.74 6.83 -2.28
N ASP A 114 -4.90 7.23 -3.54
CA ASP A 114 -5.97 6.81 -4.44
C ASP A 114 -5.40 5.86 -5.49
N LEU A 115 -6.01 4.68 -5.65
CA LEU A 115 -5.61 3.71 -6.68
C LEU A 115 -6.82 2.90 -7.14
N LEU A 116 -6.98 2.77 -8.46
CA LEU A 116 -7.95 1.86 -9.07
C LEU A 116 -7.22 0.88 -9.97
N VAL A 117 -7.56 -0.41 -9.87
CA VAL A 117 -7.04 -1.46 -10.75
C VAL A 117 -8.22 -2.26 -11.30
N ALA A 118 -8.27 -2.37 -12.62
CA ALA A 118 -9.33 -3.12 -13.30
C ALA A 118 -9.12 -4.63 -13.18
N GLU A 119 -10.19 -5.40 -13.34
CA GLU A 119 -10.12 -6.86 -13.43
C GLU A 119 -9.28 -7.29 -14.65
N GLY A 120 -8.41 -8.29 -14.47
CA GLY A 120 -7.53 -8.79 -15.52
C GLY A 120 -6.38 -7.84 -15.89
N GLU A 121 -6.17 -6.74 -15.16
CA GLU A 121 -5.08 -5.81 -15.44
C GLU A 121 -3.73 -6.34 -14.95
N LEU A 122 -2.68 -6.17 -15.76
CA LEU A 122 -1.28 -6.33 -15.36
C LEU A 122 -0.64 -4.96 -15.30
N MET A 123 -0.27 -4.49 -14.10
CA MET A 123 0.31 -3.18 -13.88
C MET A 123 1.53 -3.20 -12.97
N ALA A 124 2.33 -2.14 -13.04
CA ALA A 124 3.45 -1.91 -12.14
C ALA A 124 3.22 -0.72 -11.21
N LEU A 125 3.70 -0.85 -9.97
CA LEU A 125 3.85 0.23 -8.99
C LEU A 125 5.35 0.54 -8.86
N VAL A 126 5.71 1.79 -9.10
CA VAL A 126 7.10 2.25 -9.01
C VAL A 126 7.24 3.39 -7.99
N GLY A 127 8.45 3.67 -7.56
CA GLY A 127 8.75 4.77 -6.64
C GLY A 127 10.01 4.51 -5.83
N ALA A 128 10.53 5.55 -5.19
CA ALA A 128 11.72 5.47 -4.35
C ALA A 128 11.51 4.54 -3.13
N SER A 129 12.60 4.11 -2.51
CA SER A 129 12.54 3.41 -1.22
C SER A 129 11.83 4.29 -0.19
N GLY A 130 10.99 3.71 0.65
CA GLY A 130 10.22 4.45 1.65
C GLY A 130 8.98 5.20 1.11
N SER A 131 8.67 5.15 -0.20
CA SER A 131 7.50 5.85 -0.76
C SER A 131 6.12 5.28 -0.37
N GLY A 132 6.07 4.15 0.36
CA GLY A 132 4.83 3.51 0.82
C GLY A 132 4.40 2.28 0.03
N LYS A 133 5.13 1.84 -1.01
CA LYS A 133 4.79 0.68 -1.87
C LYS A 133 4.56 -0.61 -1.08
N SER A 134 5.52 -1.01 -0.25
CA SER A 134 5.42 -2.25 0.54
C SER A 134 4.31 -2.15 1.60
N THR A 135 4.04 -0.95 2.13
CA THR A 135 2.89 -0.72 3.02
C THR A 135 1.58 -0.93 2.28
N LEU A 136 1.43 -0.37 1.08
CA LEU A 136 0.27 -0.59 0.23
C LEU A 136 0.10 -2.08 -0.09
N MET A 137 1.17 -2.76 -0.50
CA MET A 137 1.15 -4.20 -0.80
C MET A 137 0.71 -5.04 0.40
N ASN A 138 1.22 -4.74 1.60
CA ASN A 138 0.82 -5.43 2.83
C ASN A 138 -0.67 -5.22 3.15
N ILE A 139 -1.20 -4.03 2.93
CA ILE A 139 -2.64 -3.76 3.10
C ILE A 139 -3.44 -4.55 2.07
N LEU A 140 -3.10 -4.48 0.77
CA LEU A 140 -3.77 -5.22 -0.29
C LEU A 140 -3.69 -6.74 -0.09
N ALA A 141 -2.60 -7.24 0.48
CA ALA A 141 -2.44 -8.64 0.85
C ALA A 141 -3.24 -9.06 2.10
N GLY A 142 -3.87 -8.12 2.81
CA GLY A 142 -4.55 -8.38 4.08
C GLY A 142 -3.60 -8.74 5.22
N LEU A 143 -2.33 -8.33 5.14
CA LEU A 143 -1.31 -8.51 6.18
C LEU A 143 -1.28 -7.34 7.15
N ASP A 144 -1.73 -6.17 6.71
CA ASP A 144 -1.85 -4.95 7.51
C ASP A 144 -3.25 -4.34 7.36
N VAL A 145 -3.58 -3.39 8.24
CA VAL A 145 -4.88 -2.69 8.25
C VAL A 145 -4.62 -1.20 8.08
N PRO A 146 -5.30 -0.52 7.15
CA PRO A 146 -5.16 0.92 7.02
C PRO A 146 -5.68 1.64 8.26
N THR A 147 -5.12 2.82 8.53
CA THR A 147 -5.53 3.68 9.64
C THR A 147 -6.83 4.42 9.31
N ALA A 148 -7.00 4.84 8.05
CA ALA A 148 -8.17 5.56 7.55
C ALA A 148 -8.29 5.43 6.03
N GLY A 149 -9.37 5.94 5.47
CA GLY A 149 -9.73 5.82 4.07
C GLY A 149 -10.55 4.56 3.82
N ALA A 150 -10.57 4.07 2.57
CA ALA A 150 -11.22 2.82 2.22
C ALA A 150 -10.33 2.00 1.26
N ALA A 151 -10.37 0.68 1.40
CA ALA A 151 -9.70 -0.24 0.49
C ALA A 151 -10.58 -1.45 0.25
N THR A 152 -10.95 -1.69 -1.01
CA THR A 152 -11.71 -2.86 -1.43
C THR A 152 -10.92 -3.65 -2.45
N VAL A 153 -10.94 -4.99 -2.33
CA VAL A 153 -10.32 -5.92 -3.28
C VAL A 153 -11.30 -7.05 -3.55
N ALA A 154 -11.64 -7.26 -4.81
CA ALA A 154 -12.63 -8.26 -5.23
C ALA A 154 -13.93 -8.18 -4.39
N GLY A 155 -14.43 -6.98 -4.16
CA GLY A 155 -15.62 -6.71 -3.35
C GLY A 155 -15.46 -6.93 -1.83
N ARG A 156 -14.24 -7.17 -1.34
CA ARG A 156 -13.93 -7.32 0.09
C ARG A 156 -13.41 -6.03 0.68
N ASP A 157 -14.05 -5.50 1.71
CA ASP A 157 -13.57 -4.33 2.47
C ASP A 157 -12.47 -4.73 3.44
N LEU A 158 -11.26 -4.21 3.21
CA LEU A 158 -10.07 -4.58 3.99
C LEU A 158 -10.03 -3.95 5.39
N LEU A 159 -10.83 -2.89 5.64
CA LEU A 159 -10.90 -2.24 6.95
C LEU A 159 -11.76 -3.05 7.92
N THR A 160 -12.88 -3.56 7.43
CA THR A 160 -13.92 -4.16 8.29
C THR A 160 -13.78 -5.67 8.46
N MET A 161 -12.86 -6.31 7.71
CA MET A 161 -12.63 -7.75 7.82
C MET A 161 -12.14 -8.15 9.22
N ASP A 162 -12.85 -9.10 9.85
CA ASP A 162 -12.37 -9.79 11.03
C ASP A 162 -11.23 -10.78 10.73
N GLY A 163 -10.62 -11.38 11.74
CA GLY A 163 -9.50 -12.30 11.58
C GLY A 163 -9.84 -13.53 10.72
N ARG A 164 -11.06 -14.05 10.80
CA ARG A 164 -11.52 -15.22 10.01
C ARG A 164 -11.74 -14.86 8.56
N ALA A 165 -12.40 -13.75 8.29
CA ALA A 165 -12.60 -13.24 6.94
C ALA A 165 -11.25 -12.93 6.25
N ARG A 166 -10.31 -12.33 7.01
CA ARG A 166 -8.95 -12.02 6.56
C ARG A 166 -8.14 -13.27 6.21
N LEU A 167 -8.28 -14.34 7.01
CA LEU A 167 -7.66 -15.63 6.68
C LEU A 167 -8.22 -16.22 5.38
N GLY A 168 -9.56 -16.18 5.21
CA GLY A 168 -10.22 -16.60 3.98
C GLY A 168 -9.79 -15.77 2.77
N TYR A 169 -9.69 -14.44 2.94
CA TYR A 169 -9.22 -13.51 1.92
C TYR A 169 -7.80 -13.87 1.42
N ARG A 170 -6.84 -14.01 2.32
CA ARG A 170 -5.45 -14.39 1.97
C ARG A 170 -5.33 -15.77 1.35
N ARG A 171 -6.21 -16.69 1.69
CA ARG A 171 -6.19 -18.05 1.15
C ARG A 171 -6.82 -18.14 -0.25
N ASP A 172 -7.90 -17.41 -0.50
CA ASP A 172 -8.77 -17.63 -1.65
C ASP A 172 -8.77 -16.49 -2.68
N VAL A 173 -8.43 -15.25 -2.27
CA VAL A 173 -8.57 -14.04 -3.11
C VAL A 173 -7.22 -13.52 -3.59
N VAL A 174 -6.18 -13.61 -2.74
CA VAL A 174 -4.87 -13.02 -3.02
C VAL A 174 -3.78 -14.08 -3.06
N GLY A 175 -2.99 -14.06 -4.14
CA GLY A 175 -1.67 -14.68 -4.19
C GLY A 175 -0.60 -13.63 -3.88
N PHE A 176 0.48 -14.01 -3.22
CA PHE A 176 1.57 -13.10 -2.90
C PHE A 176 2.93 -13.71 -3.24
N VAL A 177 3.78 -12.96 -3.93
CA VAL A 177 5.18 -13.30 -4.23
C VAL A 177 6.08 -12.30 -3.52
N TRP A 178 6.87 -12.80 -2.56
CA TRP A 178 7.80 -11.99 -1.78
C TRP A 178 9.09 -11.72 -2.55
N GLN A 179 9.72 -10.58 -2.31
CA GLN A 179 11.02 -10.19 -2.84
C GLN A 179 12.08 -11.28 -2.60
N GLN A 180 12.19 -11.76 -1.36
CA GLN A 180 13.11 -12.84 -1.04
C GLN A 180 12.52 -14.19 -1.44
N THR A 181 13.08 -14.80 -2.48
CA THR A 181 12.62 -16.09 -3.02
C THR A 181 12.56 -17.19 -1.97
N ALA A 182 13.48 -17.18 -1.00
CA ALA A 182 13.50 -18.13 0.12
C ALA A 182 12.24 -18.09 1.01
N ARG A 183 11.49 -16.99 1.02
CA ARG A 183 10.23 -16.87 1.76
C ARG A 183 9.04 -17.50 1.04
N ASN A 184 9.17 -17.76 -0.25
CA ASN A 184 8.07 -18.27 -1.07
C ASN A 184 8.02 -19.80 -1.09
N LEU A 185 9.14 -20.49 -0.82
CA LEU A 185 9.26 -21.92 -1.00
C LEU A 185 9.73 -22.63 0.28
N LEU A 186 9.10 -23.76 0.58
CA LEU A 186 9.57 -24.62 1.66
C LEU A 186 10.75 -25.50 1.16
N PRO A 187 11.94 -25.42 1.76
CA PRO A 187 13.17 -25.97 1.21
C PRO A 187 13.20 -27.51 1.17
N TYR A 188 12.39 -28.16 1.99
CA TYR A 188 12.29 -29.63 2.07
C TYR A 188 11.24 -30.24 1.13
N LEU A 189 10.39 -29.42 0.49
CA LEU A 189 9.40 -29.85 -0.49
C LEU A 189 9.95 -29.68 -1.92
N THR A 190 9.49 -30.54 -2.84
CA THR A 190 9.75 -30.37 -4.26
C THR A 190 8.93 -29.21 -4.83
N ALA A 191 9.25 -28.72 -6.06
CA ALA A 191 8.48 -27.69 -6.74
C ALA A 191 6.98 -28.06 -6.80
N LEU A 192 6.67 -29.29 -7.24
CA LEU A 192 5.30 -29.78 -7.28
C LEU A 192 4.62 -29.78 -5.91
N GLN A 193 5.34 -30.20 -4.87
CA GLN A 193 4.80 -30.25 -3.50
C GLN A 193 4.56 -28.84 -2.94
N ASN A 194 5.45 -27.90 -3.22
CA ASN A 194 5.25 -26.49 -2.84
C ASN A 194 3.95 -25.93 -3.45
N VAL A 195 3.71 -26.14 -4.75
CA VAL A 195 2.48 -25.70 -5.42
C VAL A 195 1.23 -26.43 -4.90
N MET A 196 1.34 -27.70 -4.55
CA MET A 196 0.22 -28.45 -3.98
C MET A 196 -0.17 -28.01 -2.56
N LEU A 197 0.74 -27.43 -1.79
CA LEU A 197 0.52 -27.10 -0.38
C LEU A 197 -0.61 -26.10 -0.14
N PRO A 198 -0.70 -24.94 -0.80
CA PRO A 198 -1.84 -24.04 -0.66
C PRO A 198 -3.18 -24.71 -0.99
N MET A 199 -3.21 -25.54 -2.04
CA MET A 199 -4.41 -26.31 -2.41
C MET A 199 -4.80 -27.34 -1.32
N GLN A 200 -3.82 -27.91 -0.62
CA GLN A 200 -4.07 -28.82 0.48
C GLN A 200 -4.64 -28.08 1.71
N LEU A 201 -4.10 -26.92 2.04
CA LEU A 201 -4.57 -26.09 3.14
C LEU A 201 -5.99 -25.54 2.89
N ARG A 202 -6.33 -25.24 1.64
CA ARG A 202 -7.69 -24.88 1.25
C ARG A 202 -8.67 -26.03 1.43
N GLY A 203 -8.24 -27.26 1.17
CA GLY A 203 -9.08 -28.45 1.24
C GLY A 203 -9.93 -28.70 -0.02
N GLY A 204 -10.92 -29.57 0.08
CA GLY A 204 -11.93 -29.83 -0.95
C GLY A 204 -11.51 -30.71 -2.11
N ARG A 205 -10.27 -30.71 -2.56
CA ARG A 205 -9.78 -31.50 -3.69
C ARG A 205 -9.04 -32.78 -3.25
N ARG A 206 -9.23 -33.90 -3.98
CA ARG A 206 -8.43 -35.11 -3.78
C ARG A 206 -6.96 -34.89 -4.17
N ARG A 207 -6.03 -35.67 -3.58
CA ARG A 207 -4.58 -35.54 -3.84
C ARG A 207 -4.23 -35.61 -5.32
N ALA A 208 -4.81 -36.55 -6.06
CA ALA A 208 -4.58 -36.68 -7.51
C ALA A 208 -5.00 -35.45 -8.31
N ALA A 209 -6.15 -34.83 -7.95
CA ALA A 209 -6.62 -33.62 -8.60
C ALA A 209 -5.74 -32.40 -8.27
N ARG A 210 -5.22 -32.32 -7.03
CA ARG A 210 -4.24 -31.27 -6.67
C ARG A 210 -2.93 -31.44 -7.43
N ALA A 211 -2.41 -32.68 -7.53
CA ALA A 211 -1.19 -32.96 -8.27
C ALA A 211 -1.32 -32.63 -9.75
N LYS A 212 -2.48 -32.92 -10.36
CA LYS A 212 -2.76 -32.56 -11.75
C LYS A 212 -2.78 -31.04 -11.94
N ALA A 213 -3.55 -30.30 -11.13
CA ALA A 213 -3.63 -28.85 -11.21
C ALA A 213 -2.27 -28.16 -10.94
N ALA A 214 -1.51 -28.63 -9.94
CA ALA A 214 -0.17 -28.13 -9.68
C ALA A 214 0.79 -28.42 -10.86
N GLY A 215 0.65 -29.60 -11.49
CA GLY A 215 1.41 -29.94 -12.68
C GLY A 215 1.09 -29.03 -13.88
N GLU A 216 -0.18 -28.70 -14.08
CA GLU A 216 -0.63 -27.77 -15.14
C GLU A 216 -0.06 -26.37 -14.93
N LEU A 217 -0.07 -25.84 -13.69
CA LEU A 217 0.56 -24.56 -13.36
C LEU A 217 2.07 -24.56 -13.62
N LEU A 218 2.78 -25.62 -13.24
CA LEU A 218 4.21 -25.73 -13.50
C LEU A 218 4.51 -25.83 -15.01
N SER A 219 3.66 -26.55 -15.79
CA SER A 219 3.80 -26.60 -17.25
C SER A 219 3.61 -25.22 -17.89
N MET A 220 2.57 -24.49 -17.48
CA MET A 220 2.28 -23.14 -17.98
C MET A 220 3.46 -22.19 -17.77
N LEU A 221 4.19 -22.36 -16.66
CA LEU A 221 5.36 -21.55 -16.31
C LEU A 221 6.71 -22.16 -16.75
N ALA A 222 6.69 -23.13 -17.69
CA ALA A 222 7.86 -23.81 -18.26
C ALA A 222 8.75 -24.53 -17.22
N LEU A 223 8.13 -25.16 -16.21
CA LEU A 223 8.81 -25.86 -15.10
C LEU A 223 8.60 -27.38 -15.10
N ASP A 224 8.20 -27.98 -16.23
CA ASP A 224 8.00 -29.42 -16.33
C ASP A 224 9.21 -30.26 -15.94
N HIS A 225 10.39 -29.81 -16.40
CA HIS A 225 11.65 -30.51 -16.23
C HIS A 225 12.16 -30.52 -14.79
N CYS A 226 11.61 -29.65 -13.92
CA CYS A 226 12.09 -29.51 -12.54
C CYS A 226 11.02 -29.78 -11.45
N ARG A 227 9.87 -30.36 -11.80
CA ARG A 227 8.76 -30.66 -10.88
C ARG A 227 9.18 -31.42 -9.61
N GLY A 228 10.11 -32.38 -9.75
CA GLY A 228 10.62 -33.23 -8.69
C GLY A 228 11.81 -32.62 -7.92
N ARG A 229 12.34 -31.47 -8.34
CA ARG A 229 13.49 -30.84 -7.71
C ARG A 229 13.07 -30.02 -6.49
N ARG A 230 13.95 -29.94 -5.49
CA ARG A 230 13.81 -29.06 -4.33
C ARG A 230 14.38 -27.69 -4.62
N PRO A 231 14.01 -26.62 -3.86
CA PRO A 231 14.48 -25.26 -4.10
C PRO A 231 15.98 -25.12 -4.33
N HIS A 232 16.82 -25.77 -3.51
CA HIS A 232 18.28 -25.73 -3.66
C HIS A 232 18.83 -26.39 -4.96
N GLN A 233 17.99 -27.09 -5.70
CA GLN A 233 18.30 -27.72 -7.00
C GLN A 233 17.75 -26.94 -8.19
N LEU A 234 17.11 -25.80 -7.92
CA LEU A 234 16.51 -24.90 -8.89
C LEU A 234 17.40 -23.68 -9.08
N SER A 235 17.48 -23.15 -10.32
CA SER A 235 18.05 -21.83 -10.56
C SER A 235 17.18 -20.73 -9.90
N GLY A 236 17.71 -19.52 -9.72
CA GLY A 236 16.97 -18.40 -9.16
C GLY A 236 15.66 -18.11 -9.90
N GLY A 237 15.70 -18.10 -11.24
CA GLY A 237 14.51 -17.92 -12.06
C GLY A 237 13.51 -19.08 -11.97
N GLU A 238 13.99 -20.34 -11.88
CA GLU A 238 13.10 -21.50 -11.65
C GLU A 238 12.45 -21.42 -10.26
N GLN A 239 13.18 -21.00 -9.23
CA GLN A 239 12.62 -20.77 -7.89
C GLN A 239 11.55 -19.68 -7.95
N GLN A 240 11.81 -18.57 -8.60
CA GLN A 240 10.86 -17.46 -8.70
C GLN A 240 9.61 -17.84 -9.50
N ARG A 241 9.75 -18.54 -10.64
CA ARG A 241 8.59 -19.04 -11.36
C ARG A 241 7.81 -20.09 -10.55
N THR A 242 8.50 -20.92 -9.75
CA THR A 242 7.83 -21.83 -8.81
C THR A 242 7.08 -21.06 -7.74
N ALA A 243 7.61 -19.94 -7.23
CA ALA A 243 6.94 -19.06 -6.28
C ALA A 243 5.64 -18.45 -6.89
N ILE A 244 5.69 -18.04 -8.15
CA ILE A 244 4.51 -17.59 -8.91
C ILE A 244 3.47 -18.72 -8.98
N ALA A 245 3.88 -19.96 -9.31
CA ALA A 245 2.98 -21.11 -9.33
C ALA A 245 2.33 -21.39 -7.96
N VAL A 246 3.09 -21.24 -6.87
CA VAL A 246 2.57 -21.37 -5.49
C VAL A 246 1.53 -20.30 -5.19
N ALA A 247 1.80 -19.05 -5.56
CA ALA A 247 0.88 -17.94 -5.36
C ALA A 247 -0.41 -18.08 -6.18
N LEU A 248 -0.35 -18.69 -7.37
CA LEU A 248 -1.50 -18.97 -8.26
C LEU A 248 -2.28 -20.25 -7.90
N ALA A 249 -1.77 -21.08 -6.98
CA ALA A 249 -2.27 -22.43 -6.72
C ALA A 249 -3.76 -22.51 -6.38
N ASN A 250 -4.29 -21.51 -5.70
CA ASN A 250 -5.71 -21.42 -5.32
C ASN A 250 -6.56 -20.59 -6.31
N THR A 251 -6.03 -20.27 -7.49
CA THR A 251 -6.71 -19.41 -8.49
C THR A 251 -7.18 -18.09 -7.89
N PRO A 252 -6.25 -17.27 -7.37
CA PRO A 252 -6.60 -16.00 -6.76
C PRO A 252 -7.10 -14.98 -7.79
N SER A 253 -7.98 -14.08 -7.38
CA SER A 253 -8.41 -12.95 -8.23
C SER A 253 -7.28 -11.94 -8.44
N VAL A 254 -6.39 -11.80 -7.45
CA VAL A 254 -5.28 -10.85 -7.47
C VAL A 254 -3.97 -11.55 -7.12
N LEU A 255 -2.95 -11.32 -7.91
CA LEU A 255 -1.56 -11.69 -7.63
C LEU A 255 -0.76 -10.41 -7.35
N LEU A 256 -0.18 -10.34 -6.18
CA LEU A 256 0.70 -9.26 -5.73
C LEU A 256 2.14 -9.75 -5.76
N ALA A 257 3.06 -8.98 -6.33
CA ALA A 257 4.48 -9.33 -6.38
C ALA A 257 5.34 -8.14 -5.92
N ASP A 258 6.11 -8.34 -4.86
CA ASP A 258 7.01 -7.31 -4.31
C ASP A 258 8.43 -7.56 -4.78
N GLU A 259 8.93 -6.71 -5.69
CA GLU A 259 10.25 -6.75 -6.32
C GLU A 259 10.68 -8.16 -6.80
N PRO A 260 9.85 -8.84 -7.62
CA PRO A 260 10.03 -10.26 -7.92
C PRO A 260 11.28 -10.58 -8.75
N THR A 261 11.98 -9.59 -9.29
CA THR A 261 13.15 -9.73 -10.16
C THR A 261 14.41 -9.09 -9.58
N GLY A 262 14.34 -8.49 -8.38
CA GLY A 262 15.41 -7.66 -7.82
C GLY A 262 16.73 -8.38 -7.53
N GLU A 263 16.74 -9.72 -7.44
CA GLU A 263 17.93 -10.55 -7.20
C GLU A 263 18.37 -11.33 -8.44
N LEU A 264 17.80 -11.04 -9.63
CA LEU A 264 18.02 -11.80 -10.85
C LEU A 264 18.80 -10.99 -11.90
N ASP A 265 19.53 -11.68 -12.76
CA ASP A 265 20.09 -11.09 -13.97
C ASP A 265 18.99 -10.71 -14.97
N SER A 266 19.29 -9.81 -15.91
CA SER A 266 18.30 -9.25 -16.86
C SER A 266 17.59 -10.32 -17.69
N HIS A 267 18.32 -11.35 -18.15
CA HIS A 267 17.73 -12.42 -18.94
C HIS A 267 16.75 -13.28 -18.13
N THR A 268 17.12 -13.60 -16.90
CA THR A 268 16.27 -14.36 -15.96
C THR A 268 15.07 -13.50 -15.51
N ALA A 269 15.25 -12.20 -15.33
CA ALA A 269 14.18 -11.26 -15.01
C ALA A 269 13.11 -11.22 -16.12
N GLU A 270 13.51 -11.18 -17.39
CA GLU A 270 12.61 -11.25 -18.54
C GLU A 270 11.78 -12.55 -18.57
N GLN A 271 12.41 -13.70 -18.27
CA GLN A 271 11.69 -14.97 -18.17
C GLN A 271 10.65 -14.99 -17.04
N VAL A 272 10.98 -14.40 -15.89
CA VAL A 272 10.05 -14.27 -14.77
C VAL A 272 8.90 -13.32 -15.13
N PHE A 273 9.19 -12.22 -15.81
CA PHE A 273 8.17 -11.30 -16.29
C PHE A 273 7.22 -11.96 -17.31
N THR A 274 7.80 -12.74 -18.25
CA THR A 274 7.00 -13.56 -19.18
C THR A 274 6.06 -14.51 -18.43
N ALA A 275 6.50 -15.10 -17.31
CA ALA A 275 5.65 -15.95 -16.48
C ALA A 275 4.45 -15.18 -15.89
N PHE A 276 4.66 -13.92 -15.45
CA PHE A 276 3.53 -13.07 -15.00
C PHE A 276 2.56 -12.75 -16.14
N ARG A 277 3.08 -12.43 -17.34
CA ARG A 277 2.26 -12.16 -18.52
C ARG A 277 1.43 -13.38 -18.90
N THR A 278 2.04 -14.56 -18.99
CA THR A 278 1.36 -15.81 -19.26
C THR A 278 0.27 -16.10 -18.21
N ALA A 279 0.56 -15.90 -16.93
CA ALA A 279 -0.42 -16.07 -15.86
C ALA A 279 -1.60 -15.10 -15.98
N ASN A 280 -1.35 -13.84 -16.36
CA ASN A 280 -2.40 -12.85 -16.59
C ASN A 280 -3.29 -13.24 -17.79
N GLU A 281 -2.67 -13.61 -18.92
CA GLU A 281 -3.37 -13.94 -20.17
C GLU A 281 -4.17 -15.25 -20.07
N GLU A 282 -3.57 -16.30 -19.49
CA GLU A 282 -4.20 -17.65 -19.44
C GLU A 282 -5.20 -17.80 -18.30
N LEU A 283 -4.99 -17.13 -17.16
CA LEU A 283 -5.85 -17.27 -15.99
C LEU A 283 -6.78 -16.07 -15.76
N GLY A 284 -6.57 -14.96 -16.47
CA GLY A 284 -7.30 -13.71 -16.23
C GLY A 284 -7.02 -13.06 -14.87
N THR A 285 -5.98 -13.52 -14.15
CA THR A 285 -5.65 -13.00 -12.83
C THR A 285 -5.15 -11.57 -12.93
N THR A 286 -5.69 -10.66 -12.13
CA THR A 286 -5.17 -9.28 -12.01
C THR A 286 -3.83 -9.29 -11.28
N ILE A 287 -2.82 -8.63 -11.84
CA ILE A 287 -1.45 -8.67 -11.32
C ILE A 287 -0.94 -7.27 -11.03
N VAL A 288 -0.44 -7.06 -9.82
CA VAL A 288 0.21 -5.83 -9.38
C VAL A 288 1.65 -6.15 -8.99
N ILE A 289 2.62 -5.59 -9.72
CA ILE A 289 4.04 -5.79 -9.49
C ILE A 289 4.64 -4.51 -8.93
N VAL A 290 5.25 -4.57 -7.75
CA VAL A 290 6.12 -3.50 -7.25
C VAL A 290 7.51 -3.72 -7.79
N THR A 291 8.10 -2.71 -8.41
CA THR A 291 9.47 -2.75 -8.89
C THR A 291 10.11 -1.36 -8.88
N HIS A 292 11.41 -1.32 -8.73
CA HIS A 292 12.22 -0.13 -9.00
C HIS A 292 12.94 -0.23 -10.35
N ASP A 293 12.84 -1.38 -11.02
CA ASP A 293 13.42 -1.61 -12.35
C ASP A 293 12.52 -1.01 -13.42
N GLN A 294 13.06 0.00 -14.11
CA GLN A 294 12.37 0.68 -15.21
C GLN A 294 12.15 -0.22 -16.43
N ALA A 295 13.02 -1.20 -16.66
CA ALA A 295 12.86 -2.15 -17.75
C ALA A 295 11.60 -2.99 -17.52
N VAL A 296 11.44 -3.54 -16.32
CA VAL A 296 10.23 -4.29 -15.93
C VAL A 296 8.99 -3.40 -15.99
N ALA A 297 9.09 -2.15 -15.49
CA ALA A 297 7.98 -1.21 -15.53
C ALA A 297 7.58 -0.81 -16.97
N SER A 298 8.50 -0.90 -17.94
CA SER A 298 8.23 -0.61 -19.36
C SER A 298 7.48 -1.72 -20.08
N GLU A 299 7.50 -2.94 -19.57
CA GLU A 299 6.85 -4.10 -20.16
C GLU A 299 5.34 -4.16 -19.91
N VAL A 300 4.82 -3.39 -18.96
CA VAL A 300 3.39 -3.32 -18.61
C VAL A 300 2.69 -2.17 -19.32
N ARG A 301 1.39 -2.32 -19.58
CA ARG A 301 0.58 -1.27 -20.21
C ARG A 301 0.41 -0.04 -19.33
N ARG A 302 0.40 -0.23 -18.00
CA ARG A 302 0.17 0.82 -17.03
C ARG A 302 1.16 0.76 -15.89
N THR A 303 1.83 1.88 -15.64
CA THR A 303 2.75 2.06 -14.51
C THR A 303 2.25 3.21 -13.66
N VAL A 304 2.10 3.02 -12.35
CA VAL A 304 1.71 4.06 -11.40
C VAL A 304 2.88 4.34 -10.46
N ALA A 305 3.26 5.61 -10.36
CA ALA A 305 4.30 6.05 -9.46
C ALA A 305 3.73 6.45 -8.11
N ILE A 306 4.33 5.93 -7.03
CA ILE A 306 4.03 6.33 -5.65
C ILE A 306 5.18 7.18 -5.12
N ARG A 307 4.83 8.36 -4.61
CA ARG A 307 5.74 9.32 -3.98
C ARG A 307 5.12 9.85 -2.71
N ASP A 308 5.89 9.85 -1.62
CA ASP A 308 5.47 10.37 -0.31
C ASP A 308 4.10 9.83 0.15
N GLY A 309 3.88 8.52 -0.03
CA GLY A 309 2.63 7.85 0.36
C GLY A 309 1.40 8.19 -0.47
N ARG A 310 1.57 8.77 -1.69
CA ARG A 310 0.51 9.15 -2.62
C ARG A 310 0.81 8.65 -4.03
N THR A 311 -0.22 8.50 -4.84
CA THR A 311 -0.07 8.38 -6.29
C THR A 311 0.35 9.72 -6.88
N SER A 312 1.46 9.75 -7.63
CA SER A 312 2.02 10.99 -8.19
C SER A 312 1.85 11.09 -9.70
N SER A 313 2.24 10.05 -10.44
CA SER A 313 2.06 10.00 -11.89
C SER A 313 1.64 8.62 -12.36
N GLU A 314 1.14 8.57 -13.57
CA GLU A 314 0.72 7.36 -14.26
C GLU A 314 1.23 7.38 -15.69
N VAL A 315 1.88 6.30 -16.11
CA VAL A 315 2.31 6.10 -17.50
C VAL A 315 1.42 5.05 -18.15
N LEU A 316 0.71 5.47 -19.20
CA LEU A 316 -0.10 4.57 -20.03
C LEU A 316 0.62 4.31 -21.34
N ARG A 317 0.82 3.04 -21.67
CA ARG A 317 1.41 2.58 -22.93
C ARG A 317 0.33 1.97 -23.80
N ARG A 318 0.22 2.48 -25.04
CA ARG A 318 -0.74 2.00 -26.03
C ARG A 318 -0.02 1.80 -27.36
N THR A 319 -0.39 0.73 -28.06
CA THR A 319 0.02 0.55 -29.44
C THR A 319 -0.86 1.47 -30.29
N GLU A 320 -0.27 2.49 -30.90
CA GLU A 320 -0.95 3.36 -31.86
C GLU A 320 -0.52 2.95 -33.26
N ARG A 321 -1.49 2.82 -34.16
CA ARG A 321 -1.23 2.55 -35.57
C ARG A 321 -1.21 3.87 -36.30
N ASP A 322 -0.07 4.20 -36.91
CA ASP A 322 0.05 5.37 -37.77
C ASP A 322 -0.89 5.24 -38.97
N ALA A 323 -1.84 6.14 -39.10
CA ALA A 323 -2.85 6.13 -40.15
C ALA A 323 -2.25 6.30 -41.58
N ALA A 324 -1.06 6.93 -41.70
CA ALA A 324 -0.41 7.19 -42.96
C ALA A 324 0.50 6.04 -43.41
N THR A 325 1.21 5.40 -42.47
CA THR A 325 2.22 4.37 -42.76
C THR A 325 1.76 2.96 -42.44
N GLY A 326 0.66 2.80 -41.69
CA GLY A 326 0.17 1.51 -41.19
C GLY A 326 1.09 0.85 -40.16
N ARG A 327 2.17 1.52 -39.73
CA ARG A 327 3.11 1.01 -38.73
C ARG A 327 2.53 1.12 -37.33
N GLU A 328 2.70 0.08 -36.56
CA GLU A 328 2.40 0.08 -35.13
C GLU A 328 3.61 0.64 -34.35
N SER A 329 3.34 1.61 -33.49
CA SER A 329 4.34 2.17 -32.58
C SER A 329 3.78 2.15 -31.14
N LEU A 330 4.63 1.81 -30.18
CA LEU A 330 4.28 1.89 -28.77
C LEU A 330 4.43 3.35 -28.32
N VAL A 331 3.32 3.99 -27.97
CA VAL A 331 3.29 5.35 -27.45
C VAL A 331 3.08 5.30 -25.94
N ALA A 332 4.01 5.91 -25.20
CA ALA A 332 3.91 6.08 -23.76
C ALA A 332 3.47 7.54 -23.47
N ARG A 333 2.43 7.70 -22.66
CA ARG A 333 1.98 9.02 -22.18
C ARG A 333 2.01 9.04 -20.67
N GLU A 334 2.68 10.02 -20.09
CA GLU A 334 2.70 10.27 -18.67
C GLU A 334 1.62 11.27 -18.29
N TYR A 335 0.89 10.95 -17.23
CA TYR A 335 -0.13 11.77 -16.62
C TYR A 335 0.23 12.05 -15.17
N ALA A 336 0.19 13.28 -14.74
CA ALA A 336 0.26 13.61 -13.33
C ALA A 336 -1.12 13.38 -12.68
N MET A 337 -1.13 12.77 -11.50
CA MET A 337 -2.37 12.43 -10.80
C MET A 337 -2.90 13.63 -10.03
N LEU A 338 -4.15 14.02 -10.34
CA LEU A 338 -4.89 15.02 -9.60
C LEU A 338 -5.74 14.32 -8.52
N ASP A 339 -5.47 14.56 -7.25
CA ASP A 339 -6.28 14.00 -6.18
C ASP A 339 -7.66 14.70 -6.06
N ARG A 340 -8.56 14.12 -5.28
CA ARG A 340 -9.91 14.68 -5.12
C ARG A 340 -9.97 16.03 -4.41
N ALA A 341 -8.89 16.45 -3.77
CA ALA A 341 -8.75 17.77 -3.17
C ALA A 341 -8.20 18.79 -4.17
N GLY A 342 -7.93 18.36 -5.42
CA GLY A 342 -7.36 19.21 -6.46
C GLY A 342 -5.85 19.39 -6.32
N ARG A 343 -5.15 18.47 -5.61
CA ARG A 343 -3.68 18.54 -5.46
C ARG A 343 -3.02 17.70 -6.54
N LEU A 344 -1.94 18.25 -7.08
CA LEU A 344 -1.11 17.67 -8.11
C LEU A 344 0.33 17.69 -7.62
N GLN A 345 1.04 16.58 -7.77
CA GLN A 345 2.50 16.54 -7.60
C GLN A 345 3.16 16.66 -8.96
N LEU A 346 3.86 17.76 -9.18
CA LEU A 346 4.67 17.92 -10.40
C LEU A 346 5.86 16.96 -10.35
N PRO A 347 6.26 16.34 -11.49
CA PRO A 347 7.47 15.53 -11.58
C PRO A 347 8.69 16.33 -11.12
N ALA A 348 9.56 15.68 -10.32
CA ALA A 348 10.74 16.35 -9.76
C ALA A 348 11.68 16.88 -10.85
N GLU A 349 11.77 16.18 -11.98
CA GLU A 349 12.57 16.58 -13.13
C GLU A 349 12.09 17.92 -13.72
N TYR A 350 10.77 18.15 -13.77
CA TYR A 350 10.19 19.39 -14.30
C TYR A 350 10.42 20.54 -13.32
N THR A 351 10.17 20.33 -12.05
CA THR A 351 10.37 21.37 -11.03
C THR A 351 11.84 21.75 -10.93
N HIS A 352 12.75 20.78 -11.00
CA HIS A 352 14.19 21.02 -10.97
C HIS A 352 14.71 21.72 -12.21
N SER A 353 14.29 21.28 -13.41
CA SER A 353 14.72 21.87 -14.69
C SER A 353 14.25 23.32 -14.87
N LEU A 354 13.10 23.67 -14.27
CA LEU A 354 12.53 25.01 -14.31
C LEU A 354 12.87 25.87 -13.08
N GLY A 355 13.63 25.36 -12.12
CA GLY A 355 14.00 26.07 -10.89
C GLY A 355 12.80 26.40 -10.00
N MET A 356 11.79 25.52 -9.95
CA MET A 356 10.60 25.71 -9.10
C MET A 356 10.88 25.19 -7.69
N GLU A 357 11.08 26.09 -6.71
CA GLU A 357 11.47 25.66 -5.36
C GLU A 357 10.36 25.80 -4.32
N HIS A 358 9.79 26.99 -4.14
CA HIS A 358 8.89 27.29 -3.02
C HIS A 358 7.49 27.66 -3.40
N ARG A 359 7.31 28.48 -4.44
CA ARG A 359 6.00 28.92 -4.94
C ARG A 359 6.01 29.08 -6.44
N VAL A 360 4.84 28.92 -7.02
CA VAL A 360 4.62 29.03 -8.47
C VAL A 360 3.50 29.98 -8.74
N LEU A 361 3.57 30.68 -9.87
CA LEU A 361 2.47 31.46 -10.41
C LEU A 361 1.55 30.53 -11.18
N LEU A 362 0.25 30.65 -10.94
CA LEU A 362 -0.78 29.91 -11.68
C LEU A 362 -1.53 30.89 -12.59
N GLU A 363 -1.62 30.54 -13.85
CA GLU A 363 -2.41 31.26 -14.84
C GLU A 363 -3.44 30.32 -15.45
N LEU A 364 -4.71 30.79 -15.48
CA LEU A 364 -5.80 30.04 -16.09
C LEU A 364 -5.99 30.51 -17.53
N GLU A 365 -5.69 29.64 -18.46
CA GLU A 365 -5.96 29.80 -19.87
C GLU A 365 -7.32 29.19 -20.26
N SER A 366 -7.72 29.31 -21.51
CA SER A 366 -9.01 28.78 -21.98
C SER A 366 -9.09 27.25 -21.98
N ASP A 367 -7.98 26.57 -22.12
CA ASP A 367 -7.84 25.09 -22.27
C ASP A 367 -6.86 24.45 -21.35
N HIS A 368 -6.06 25.21 -20.55
CA HIS A 368 -5.10 24.69 -19.60
C HIS A 368 -4.83 25.62 -18.42
N ILE A 369 -4.08 25.11 -17.44
CA ILE A 369 -3.53 25.90 -16.33
C ILE A 369 -2.01 25.97 -16.52
N GLY A 370 -1.49 27.17 -16.73
CA GLY A 370 -0.06 27.45 -16.76
C GLY A 370 0.52 27.44 -15.34
N VAL A 371 1.69 26.82 -15.17
CA VAL A 371 2.45 26.79 -13.92
C VAL A 371 3.85 27.36 -14.18
N TRP A 372 4.14 28.49 -13.59
CA TRP A 372 5.36 29.25 -13.86
C TRP A 372 6.24 29.36 -12.61
N PRO A 373 7.58 29.32 -12.74
CA PRO A 373 8.48 29.59 -11.62
C PRO A 373 8.34 31.02 -11.13
N ASP A 374 8.40 31.21 -9.80
CA ASP A 374 8.43 32.55 -9.21
C ASP A 374 9.81 33.20 -9.36
N ARG A 375 10.00 33.95 -10.41
CA ARG A 375 11.25 34.68 -10.67
C ARG A 375 11.49 35.87 -9.75
N THR A 376 10.48 36.31 -8.96
CA THR A 376 10.61 37.45 -8.05
C THR A 376 11.43 37.09 -6.81
N ALA A 377 11.39 35.83 -6.35
CA ALA A 377 12.20 35.34 -5.25
C ALA A 377 13.71 35.28 -5.60
N ASP A 378 14.03 34.86 -6.84
CA ASP A 378 15.40 34.81 -7.34
C ASP A 378 16.02 36.20 -7.51
N ALA A 379 15.25 37.17 -7.95
CA ALA A 379 15.69 38.55 -8.06
C ALA A 379 15.97 39.17 -6.67
N ALA A 380 15.14 38.86 -5.67
CA ALA A 380 15.34 39.33 -4.30
C ALA A 380 16.50 38.62 -3.57
N ALA A 381 16.78 37.35 -3.91
CA ALA A 381 17.95 36.63 -3.37
C ALA A 381 19.25 37.11 -3.99
N ARG A 382 19.29 37.42 -5.28
CA ARG A 382 20.45 37.99 -5.99
C ARG A 382 20.74 39.42 -5.52
N ALA A 383 19.71 40.25 -5.29
CA ALA A 383 19.87 41.61 -4.76
C ALA A 383 20.45 41.62 -3.36
N ARG A 384 20.11 40.65 -2.49
CA ARG A 384 20.70 40.50 -1.15
C ARG A 384 22.13 39.96 -1.16
N GLY A 385 22.52 39.18 -2.17
CA GLY A 385 23.88 38.68 -2.33
C GLY A 385 24.86 39.75 -2.83
N THR A 386 24.40 40.74 -3.57
CA THR A 386 25.26 41.86 -4.05
C THR A 386 25.49 42.96 -3.02
N GLU A 387 24.55 43.16 -2.06
CA GLU A 387 24.78 44.10 -0.94
C GLU A 387 25.78 43.60 0.10
N GLY A 388 25.96 42.26 0.24
CA GLY A 388 26.92 41.67 1.18
C GLY A 388 28.38 41.75 0.71
N ASP A 389 28.65 41.86 -0.60
CA ASP A 389 30.01 41.93 -1.16
C ASP A 389 30.55 43.38 -1.22
N GLU A 390 29.67 44.39 -1.35
CA GLU A 390 30.11 45.81 -1.37
C GLU A 390 30.47 46.32 0.01
N ASP A 391 29.92 45.77 1.10
CA ASP A 391 30.32 46.15 2.49
C ASP A 391 31.63 45.47 2.95
N ALA A 392 32.00 44.32 2.35
CA ALA A 392 33.26 43.65 2.63
C ALA A 392 34.47 44.37 2.00
N GLU A 393 34.31 45.01 0.83
CA GLU A 393 35.37 45.78 0.18
C GLU A 393 35.61 47.17 0.82
N ARG A 394 34.61 47.75 1.49
CA ARG A 394 34.75 49.05 2.17
C ARG A 394 35.44 48.98 3.55
N SER A 395 35.51 47.80 4.18
CA SER A 395 36.17 47.63 5.47
C SER A 395 37.66 47.27 5.39
N GLY A 396 38.19 47.01 4.19
CA GLY A 396 39.58 46.56 3.96
C GLY A 396 40.61 47.65 3.71
N THR A 397 40.23 48.95 3.64
CA THR A 397 41.13 50.03 3.22
C THR A 397 41.47 51.09 4.30
N ALA A 398 41.36 50.76 5.60
CA ALA A 398 41.69 51.68 6.68
C ALA A 398 42.58 51.01 7.74
N ASP A 399 43.74 50.48 7.35
CA ASP A 399 44.86 50.35 8.27
C ASP A 399 46.20 50.15 7.52
N GLY A 400 46.88 51.24 7.25
CA GLY A 400 48.19 51.22 6.56
C GLY A 400 48.88 52.53 6.56
N LYS A 401 49.07 53.20 7.78
CA LYS A 401 50.14 54.18 7.99
C LYS A 401 50.27 54.49 9.48
N ARG A 402 51.14 53.76 10.15
CA ARG A 402 52.16 54.38 11.04
C ARG A 402 53.14 53.31 11.52
#